data_58f3d99346e67cf64cda5375eee9f2f7
#
_entry.id   58f3d99346e67cf64cda5375eee9f2f7
#
_cell.length_a   1.000
_cell.length_b   1.000
_cell.length_c   1.000
_cell.angle_alpha   90.00
_cell.angle_beta   90.00
_cell.angle_gamma   90.00
#
_symmetry.space_group_name_H-M   'P 1'
#
loop_
_entity.id
_entity.type
_entity.pdbx_description
1 polymer ?
#
loop_
_entity_poly.entity_id
_entity_poly.type
_entity_poly.pdbx_seq_one_letter_code
_entity_poly.pdbx_strand_id
1 'polypeptide(L)' 'EIAQKNGDVDIRYEVVRDEGPDHDKTIWMELFINGKALGTGIGKNKKEAAQNAAKEAIERLHKGESVPPSPE' A
#
# COMPACT_ATOMS: atom_id res chain seq x y z
N GLU A 1 -7.22 -6.02 9.73
CA GLU A 1 -5.98 -5.26 9.72
C GLU A 1 -4.81 -6.14 10.10
N ILE A 2 -3.87 -6.29 9.19
CA ILE A 2 -2.72 -7.14 9.44
C ILE A 2 -1.47 -6.27 9.42
N ALA A 3 -0.85 -6.12 10.57
CA ALA A 3 0.43 -5.45 10.68
C ALA A 3 1.51 -6.51 10.70
N GLN A 4 2.42 -6.45 9.73
CA GLN A 4 3.56 -7.34 9.71
C GLN A 4 4.78 -6.57 10.13
N LYS A 5 5.42 -7.06 11.19
CA LYS A 5 6.71 -6.53 11.57
C LYS A 5 7.76 -7.52 11.15
N ASN A 6 8.66 -7.08 10.32
CA ASN A 6 9.76 -7.89 9.90
C ASN A 6 11.03 -7.10 10.23
N GLY A 7 11.59 -7.35 11.40
CA GLY A 7 12.65 -6.52 11.92
C GLY A 7 12.08 -5.17 12.34
N ASP A 8 12.59 -4.11 11.78
CA ASP A 8 12.17 -2.75 12.13
C ASP A 8 11.20 -2.14 11.13
N VAL A 9 10.64 -2.97 10.24
CA VAL A 9 9.77 -2.47 9.18
C VAL A 9 8.31 -2.72 9.53
N ASP A 10 7.52 -1.66 9.49
CA ASP A 10 6.08 -1.71 9.75
C ASP A 10 5.37 -1.46 8.43
N ILE A 11 4.73 -2.49 7.90
CA ILE A 11 4.03 -2.41 6.62
C ILE A 11 2.54 -2.44 6.86
N ARG A 12 1.82 -1.46 6.32
CA ARG A 12 0.37 -1.37 6.44
C ARG A 12 -0.26 -1.04 5.11
N TYR A 13 -1.47 -1.56 4.91
CA TYR A 13 -2.29 -1.23 3.75
C TYR A 13 -3.56 -0.55 4.24
N GLU A 14 -3.95 0.53 3.56
CA GLU A 14 -5.20 1.23 3.89
C GLU A 14 -6.00 1.52 2.65
N VAL A 15 -7.31 1.32 2.74
CA VAL A 15 -8.22 1.76 1.69
C VAL A 15 -8.43 3.26 1.87
N VAL A 16 -7.99 4.05 0.90
CA VAL A 16 -8.10 5.50 0.99
C VAL A 16 -9.31 6.03 0.24
N ARG A 17 -9.87 5.21 -0.63
CA ARG A 17 -11.06 5.60 -1.39
C ARG A 17 -11.70 4.37 -2.01
N ASP A 18 -13.03 4.37 -2.11
CA ASP A 18 -13.72 3.40 -2.94
C ASP A 18 -14.87 4.08 -3.65
N GLU A 19 -15.17 3.63 -4.85
CA GLU A 19 -16.23 4.21 -5.67
C GLU A 19 -16.90 3.13 -6.51
N GLY A 20 -18.14 3.39 -6.86
CA GLY A 20 -18.88 2.51 -7.73
C GLY A 20 -19.79 1.56 -6.99
N PRO A 21 -20.73 0.95 -7.72
CA PRO A 21 -21.64 -0.03 -7.13
C PRO A 21 -20.90 -1.33 -6.80
N ASP A 22 -21.54 -2.17 -5.98
CA ASP A 22 -20.93 -3.39 -5.51
C ASP A 22 -20.43 -4.29 -6.63
N HIS A 23 -21.12 -4.29 -7.77
CA HIS A 23 -20.74 -5.16 -8.88
C HIS A 23 -19.70 -4.53 -9.81
N ASP A 24 -19.32 -3.29 -9.56
CA ASP A 24 -18.33 -2.61 -10.39
C ASP A 24 -17.61 -1.57 -9.55
N LYS A 25 -16.96 -2.06 -8.50
CA LYS A 25 -16.31 -1.19 -7.53
C LYS A 25 -14.86 -0.93 -7.91
N THR A 26 -14.41 0.28 -7.65
CA THR A 26 -13.00 0.64 -7.80
C THR A 26 -12.47 1.03 -6.44
N ILE A 27 -11.36 0.43 -6.05
CA ILE A 27 -10.76 0.65 -4.73
C ILE A 27 -9.38 1.21 -4.90
N TRP A 28 -9.09 2.30 -4.16
CA TRP A 28 -7.77 2.90 -4.07
C TRP A 28 -7.18 2.52 -2.73
N MET A 29 -5.99 1.95 -2.76
CA MET A 29 -5.32 1.49 -1.56
C MET A 29 -3.91 2.05 -1.52
N GLU A 30 -3.46 2.41 -0.32
CA GLU A 30 -2.10 2.89 -0.14
C GLU A 30 -1.31 1.93 0.72
N LEU A 31 -0.07 1.74 0.34
CA LEU A 31 0.88 0.96 1.13
C LEU A 31 1.74 1.92 1.93
N PHE A 32 1.72 1.75 3.24
CA PHE A 32 2.53 2.55 4.16
C PHE A 32 3.67 1.70 4.70
N ILE A 33 4.87 2.22 4.63
CA ILE A 33 6.03 1.60 5.25
C ILE A 33 6.56 2.57 6.29
N ASN A 34 6.58 2.12 7.54
CA ASN A 34 7.00 2.95 8.69
C ASN A 34 6.26 4.29 8.72
N GLY A 35 4.97 4.26 8.38
CA GLY A 35 4.12 5.44 8.46
C GLY A 35 4.17 6.34 7.24
N LYS A 36 4.97 6.00 6.24
CA LYS A 36 5.09 6.81 5.03
C LYS A 36 4.44 6.09 3.85
N ALA A 37 3.60 6.78 3.10
CA ALA A 37 2.98 6.20 1.92
C ALA A 37 4.03 6.03 0.82
N LEU A 38 4.25 4.80 0.40
CA LEU A 38 5.23 4.48 -0.63
C LEU A 38 4.61 3.94 -1.91
N GLY A 39 3.35 3.57 -1.89
CA GLY A 39 2.72 3.07 -3.09
C GLY A 39 1.22 3.22 -3.03
N THR A 40 0.63 3.46 -4.19
CA THR A 40 -0.81 3.55 -4.32
C THR A 40 -1.25 2.57 -5.39
N GLY A 41 -2.27 1.79 -5.10
CA GLY A 41 -2.80 0.83 -6.05
C GLY A 41 -4.29 1.00 -6.26
N ILE A 42 -4.72 0.73 -7.47
CA ILE A 42 -6.12 0.80 -7.85
C ILE A 42 -6.53 -0.58 -8.34
N GLY A 43 -7.68 -1.07 -7.87
CA GLY A 43 -8.15 -2.37 -8.29
C GLY A 43 -9.63 -2.53 -8.10
N LYS A 44 -10.18 -3.63 -8.59
CA LYS A 44 -11.59 -3.94 -8.48
C LYS A 44 -11.97 -4.53 -7.13
N ASN A 45 -10.97 -4.95 -6.37
CA ASN A 45 -11.16 -5.47 -5.03
C ASN A 45 -9.93 -5.13 -4.20
N LYS A 46 -10.01 -5.40 -2.89
CA LYS A 46 -8.91 -5.05 -2.00
C LYS A 46 -7.62 -5.77 -2.35
N LYS A 47 -7.73 -7.04 -2.72
CA LYS A 47 -6.56 -7.82 -3.07
C LYS A 47 -5.83 -7.24 -4.27
N GLU A 48 -6.57 -6.90 -5.32
CA GLU A 48 -5.98 -6.34 -6.52
C GLU A 48 -5.37 -4.97 -6.25
N ALA A 49 -6.10 -4.13 -5.51
CA ALA A 49 -5.59 -2.81 -5.17
C ALA A 49 -4.31 -2.91 -4.33
N ALA A 50 -4.28 -3.84 -3.36
CA ALA A 50 -3.11 -4.03 -2.52
C ALA A 50 -1.92 -4.52 -3.34
N GLN A 51 -2.13 -5.45 -4.26
CA GLN A 51 -1.06 -5.94 -5.11
C GLN A 51 -0.48 -4.81 -5.96
N ASN A 52 -1.33 -3.96 -6.51
CA ASN A 52 -0.87 -2.84 -7.31
C ASN A 52 -0.13 -1.81 -6.46
N ALA A 53 -0.58 -1.58 -5.24
CA ALA A 53 0.12 -0.69 -4.33
C ALA A 53 1.52 -1.22 -3.99
N ALA A 54 1.62 -2.52 -3.74
CA ALA A 54 2.90 -3.15 -3.45
C ALA A 54 3.84 -3.06 -4.64
N LYS A 55 3.32 -3.26 -5.84
CA LYS A 55 4.11 -3.18 -7.06
C LYS A 55 4.70 -1.79 -7.21
N GLU A 56 3.90 -0.76 -7.00
CA GLU A 56 4.41 0.60 -7.10
C GLU A 56 5.48 0.88 -6.04
N ALA A 57 5.27 0.41 -4.81
CA ALA A 57 6.25 0.60 -3.75
C ALA A 57 7.57 -0.06 -4.11
N ILE A 58 7.53 -1.27 -4.67
CA ILE A 58 8.73 -1.97 -5.09
C ILE A 58 9.46 -1.19 -6.17
N GLU A 59 8.71 -0.66 -7.13
CA GLU A 59 9.32 0.13 -8.20
C GLU A 59 10.02 1.37 -7.66
N ARG A 60 9.41 2.03 -6.69
CA ARG A 60 10.02 3.22 -6.10
C ARG A 60 11.31 2.87 -5.36
N LEU A 61 11.32 1.76 -4.66
CA LEU A 61 12.54 1.31 -3.97
C LEU A 61 13.63 0.96 -4.97
N HIS A 62 13.26 0.38 -6.10
CA HIS A 62 14.22 0.08 -7.17
C HIS A 62 14.81 1.33 -7.78
N LYS A 63 14.06 2.42 -7.78
CA LYS A 63 14.53 3.68 -8.36
C LYS A 63 15.39 4.49 -7.39
N GLY A 64 15.69 3.93 -6.24
CA GLY A 64 16.60 4.57 -5.30
C GLY A 64 15.95 5.18 -4.07
N GLU A 65 14.63 5.11 -3.96
CA GLU A 65 14.00 5.57 -2.73
C GLU A 65 14.31 4.61 -1.60
N SER A 66 14.57 5.15 -0.44
CA SER A 66 14.88 4.34 0.73
C SER A 66 13.64 4.07 1.56
N VAL A 67 13.67 2.93 2.25
CA VAL A 67 12.66 2.66 3.26
C VAL A 67 12.78 3.72 4.35
N PRO A 68 11.68 4.41 4.71
CA PRO A 68 11.77 5.45 5.73
C PRO A 68 12.13 4.86 7.08
N PRO A 69 12.77 5.63 7.95
CA PRO A 69 13.11 5.14 9.28
C PRO A 69 11.84 4.91 10.10
N SER A 70 11.98 4.08 11.13
CA SER A 70 10.90 3.82 12.06
C SER A 70 10.45 5.12 12.71
N PRO A 71 9.14 5.30 12.97
CA PRO A 71 8.62 6.56 13.51
C PRO A 71 8.91 6.78 15.00
N GLU A 72 9.85 6.10 15.52
CA GLU A 72 10.19 6.31 16.94
C GLU A 72 11.34 7.22 17.12
#